data_b7a486ee8cef1fa9c5148113ecb7d72a
#
_entry.id   b7a486ee8cef1fa9c5148113ecb7d72a
#
_cell.length_a   1.000
_cell.length_b   1.000
_cell.length_c   1.000
_cell.angle_alpha   90.00
_cell.angle_beta   90.00
_cell.angle_gamma   90.00
#
_symmetry.space_group_name_H-M   'P 1'
#
loop_
_entity.id
_entity.type
_entity.pdbx_description
1 polymer ?
#
loop_
_entity_poly.entity_id
_entity_poly.type
_entity_poly.pdbx_seq_one_letter_code
_entity_poly.pdbx_strand_id
1 'polypeptide(L)'
;MSLNLPLIEATGIEKFYDTPDGGRIQVISPLDLTVFEGEIVALLGPSGSGKSTLLRMLAGLSKPSAGKLTWSGPGESARNADRPGNLAIVFQSFALFPWLTVRENVEAPLEARAVAPEAREERSLLALETVGLGGYENAYPKELSGGMKQRVGFARALVVEPEVLFMDEPFSALDVLTAENLRTQVIELWGDKKLPTKAIFLVTHNIEEAVLLADRIIVLGKNPGRIRTDFRVPLPQPRDRKEPAFEQYVDYIYKVLTKPDIEPVLFEPGGAVKRKPQQMLPHALPGGLAGLLEILFDDEAQRVDIFRLADDLALELDDILPTLEAAQMLGFIVLSEGDVTITEDGKRFADGDIAEKQELFGKAAVERVSLLTQITRSLHTKKDHKLPEDFFRDMLDEHFSEEEIERQLKTAISWGRYAGIFEYDGNEKKFFLPEAEEEKSVQLEDF
;
A
#
# COMPACT_ATOMS: atom_id res chain seq x y z
N MET A 1 -2.19 -10.35 27.75
CA MET A 1 -1.33 -9.42 26.98
C MET A 1 0.05 -9.50 27.58
N SER A 2 0.98 -10.21 26.96
CA SER A 2 2.39 -10.17 27.38
C SER A 2 2.90 -8.77 27.06
N LEU A 3 3.45 -8.09 28.07
CA LEU A 3 4.14 -6.82 27.88
C LEU A 3 5.38 -7.12 27.01
N ASN A 4 5.34 -6.75 25.72
CA ASN A 4 6.50 -6.84 24.86
C ASN A 4 7.58 -5.89 25.43
N LEU A 5 8.73 -6.43 25.80
CA LEU A 5 9.81 -5.65 26.36
C LEU A 5 10.50 -4.85 25.24
N PRO A 6 10.77 -3.56 25.45
CA PRO A 6 11.54 -2.78 24.49
C PRO A 6 12.99 -3.26 24.44
N LEU A 7 13.48 -3.54 23.24
CA LEU A 7 14.89 -3.91 22.99
C LEU A 7 15.71 -2.66 22.60
N ILE A 8 15.11 -1.74 21.86
CA ILE A 8 15.71 -0.48 21.43
C ILE A 8 14.70 0.62 21.62
N GLU A 9 15.10 1.72 22.26
CA GLU A 9 14.29 2.93 22.43
C GLU A 9 15.07 4.14 21.93
N ALA A 10 14.50 4.82 20.95
CA ALA A 10 15.00 6.06 20.38
C ALA A 10 14.03 7.19 20.70
N THR A 11 14.51 8.27 21.32
CA THR A 11 13.69 9.43 21.69
C THR A 11 14.33 10.70 21.13
N GLY A 12 13.61 11.38 20.25
CA GLY A 12 14.02 12.63 19.62
C GLY A 12 15.33 12.51 18.83
N ILE A 13 15.66 11.30 18.32
CA ILE A 13 16.92 11.11 17.59
C ILE A 13 16.88 11.84 16.25
N GLU A 14 17.95 12.55 15.94
CA GLU A 14 18.12 13.23 14.65
C GLU A 14 19.55 13.08 14.12
N LYS A 15 19.74 13.36 12.81
CA LYS A 15 21.04 13.24 12.18
C LYS A 15 21.29 14.37 11.20
N PHE A 16 22.41 15.04 11.43
CA PHE A 16 23.00 16.02 10.51
C PHE A 16 24.35 15.50 9.98
N TYR A 17 24.69 15.92 8.79
CA TYR A 17 26.02 15.81 8.21
C TYR A 17 26.51 17.18 7.80
N ASP A 18 27.76 17.49 8.11
CA ASP A 18 28.40 18.71 7.65
C ASP A 18 28.79 18.58 6.17
N THR A 19 28.57 19.63 5.40
CA THR A 19 28.96 19.68 3.98
C THR A 19 30.36 20.33 3.85
N PRO A 20 31.11 20.04 2.75
CA PRO A 20 32.46 20.59 2.53
C PRO A 20 32.48 22.12 2.53
N ASP A 21 31.39 22.76 2.21
CA ASP A 21 31.20 24.24 2.12
C ASP A 21 30.85 24.87 3.49
N GLY A 22 30.88 24.07 4.57
CA GLY A 22 30.56 24.54 5.93
C GLY A 22 29.06 24.60 6.25
N GLY A 23 28.20 24.12 5.35
CA GLY A 23 26.78 23.96 5.60
C GLY A 23 26.44 22.68 6.40
N ARG A 24 25.17 22.50 6.76
CA ARG A 24 24.65 21.28 7.39
C ARG A 24 23.45 20.77 6.63
N ILE A 25 23.41 19.47 6.38
CA ILE A 25 22.27 18.77 5.80
C ILE A 25 21.63 17.92 6.89
N GLN A 26 20.35 18.17 7.19
CA GLN A 26 19.56 17.31 8.06
C GLN A 26 19.06 16.11 7.25
N VAL A 27 19.52 14.92 7.62
CA VAL A 27 19.13 13.67 6.97
C VAL A 27 17.96 13.03 7.69
N ILE A 28 17.92 13.10 9.02
CA ILE A 28 16.81 12.58 9.85
C ILE A 28 16.34 13.73 10.75
N SER A 29 15.05 14.05 10.67
CA SER A 29 14.35 14.93 11.64
C SER A 29 14.21 14.24 12.99
N PRO A 30 14.01 14.97 14.08
CA PRO A 30 13.71 14.39 15.38
C PRO A 30 12.58 13.36 15.26
N LEU A 31 12.85 12.13 15.70
CA LEU A 31 11.87 11.06 15.68
C LEU A 31 11.99 10.15 16.91
N ASP A 32 10.87 9.56 17.28
CA ASP A 32 10.76 8.53 18.30
C ASP A 32 10.50 7.19 17.65
N LEU A 33 11.18 6.14 18.13
CA LEU A 33 11.01 4.79 17.61
C LEU A 33 11.39 3.77 18.68
N THR A 34 10.55 2.74 18.85
CA THR A 34 10.83 1.62 19.76
C THR A 34 10.77 0.31 18.99
N VAL A 35 11.72 -0.58 19.19
CA VAL A 35 11.71 -1.97 18.69
C VAL A 35 11.46 -2.88 19.87
N PHE A 36 10.45 -3.75 19.76
CA PHE A 36 10.02 -4.65 20.81
C PHE A 36 10.48 -6.09 20.56
N GLU A 37 10.54 -6.88 21.61
CA GLU A 37 10.75 -8.32 21.51
C GLU A 37 9.56 -9.00 20.82
N GLY A 38 9.82 -9.94 19.93
CA GLY A 38 8.82 -10.75 19.25
C GLY A 38 8.22 -10.10 18.01
N GLU A 39 8.82 -9.03 17.44
CA GLU A 39 8.33 -8.42 16.21
C GLU A 39 9.36 -8.35 15.09
N ILE A 40 8.87 -8.45 13.85
CA ILE A 40 9.59 -8.05 12.65
C ILE A 40 9.10 -6.63 12.28
N VAL A 41 10.01 -5.65 12.32
CA VAL A 41 9.71 -4.27 11.93
C VAL A 41 10.30 -3.99 10.55
N ALA A 42 9.49 -3.54 9.59
CA ALA A 42 9.99 -3.05 8.31
C ALA A 42 10.02 -1.52 8.25
N LEU A 43 11.16 -0.98 7.86
CA LEU A 43 11.34 0.44 7.57
C LEU A 43 11.30 0.64 6.05
N LEU A 44 10.22 1.25 5.57
CA LEU A 44 9.99 1.60 4.17
C LEU A 44 10.27 3.08 3.92
N GLY A 45 10.63 3.41 2.69
CA GLY A 45 10.76 4.80 2.26
C GLY A 45 11.50 4.91 0.93
N PRO A 46 11.36 6.04 0.22
CA PRO A 46 12.04 6.27 -1.05
C PRO A 46 13.57 6.32 -0.88
N SER A 47 14.31 6.19 -1.98
CA SER A 47 15.76 6.36 -1.97
C SER A 47 16.13 7.75 -1.44
N GLY A 48 17.17 7.82 -0.59
CA GLY A 48 17.61 9.06 0.04
C GLY A 48 16.77 9.54 1.24
N SER A 49 15.78 8.76 1.71
CA SER A 49 14.98 9.13 2.90
C SER A 49 15.71 8.94 4.23
N GLY A 50 16.93 8.39 4.23
CA GLY A 50 17.74 8.19 5.44
C GLY A 50 17.56 6.82 6.11
N LYS A 51 16.93 5.82 5.47
CA LYS A 51 16.71 4.47 6.02
C LYS A 51 17.98 3.82 6.57
N SER A 52 19.02 3.71 5.74
CA SER A 52 20.32 3.13 6.15
C SER A 52 21.03 3.97 7.21
N THR A 53 20.79 5.30 7.23
CA THR A 53 21.29 6.17 8.30
C THR A 53 20.61 5.85 9.62
N LEU A 54 19.28 5.72 9.62
CA LEU A 54 18.52 5.35 10.80
C LEU A 54 18.90 3.96 11.28
N LEU A 55 19.00 2.97 10.38
CA LEU A 55 19.44 1.62 10.72
C LEU A 55 20.82 1.65 11.39
N ARG A 56 21.79 2.39 10.83
CA ARG A 56 23.16 2.49 11.41
C ARG A 56 23.15 3.15 12.78
N MET A 57 22.26 4.11 13.03
CA MET A 57 22.10 4.69 14.37
C MET A 57 21.55 3.65 15.35
N LEU A 58 20.45 2.96 14.98
CA LEU A 58 19.84 1.93 15.82
C LEU A 58 20.79 0.76 16.10
N ALA A 59 21.63 0.41 15.15
CA ALA A 59 22.65 -0.62 15.29
C ALA A 59 23.93 -0.12 16.03
N GLY A 60 23.96 1.12 16.49
CA GLY A 60 25.11 1.68 17.20
C GLY A 60 26.35 1.97 16.36
N LEU A 61 26.26 1.85 15.03
CA LEU A 61 27.34 2.14 14.10
C LEU A 61 27.55 3.64 13.85
N SER A 62 26.53 4.45 14.13
CA SER A 62 26.59 5.92 14.00
C SER A 62 25.86 6.55 15.19
N LYS A 63 26.47 7.55 15.80
CA LYS A 63 25.79 8.28 16.87
C LYS A 63 24.76 9.25 16.29
N PRO A 64 23.58 9.40 16.90
CA PRO A 64 22.67 10.50 16.58
C PRO A 64 23.34 11.85 16.85
N SER A 65 22.93 12.90 16.13
CA SER A 65 23.44 14.26 16.35
C SER A 65 22.78 14.91 17.57
N ALA A 66 21.53 14.52 17.88
CA ALA A 66 20.84 14.85 19.13
C ALA A 66 19.81 13.74 19.43
N GLY A 67 19.15 13.84 20.57
CA GLY A 67 18.23 12.82 21.07
C GLY A 67 18.95 11.73 21.89
N LYS A 68 18.18 10.73 22.30
CA LYS A 68 18.65 9.63 23.14
C LYS A 68 18.32 8.29 22.50
N LEU A 69 19.30 7.40 22.49
CA LEU A 69 19.15 6.02 22.03
C LEU A 69 19.60 5.08 23.15
N THR A 70 18.75 4.14 23.52
CA THR A 70 19.02 3.15 24.57
C THR A 70 18.75 1.74 24.09
N TRP A 71 19.56 0.79 24.53
CA TRP A 71 19.41 -0.64 24.26
C TRP A 71 19.15 -1.38 25.56
N SER A 72 18.14 -2.25 25.59
CA SER A 72 17.86 -3.12 26.72
C SER A 72 18.67 -4.40 26.60
N GLY A 73 19.43 -4.74 27.63
CA GLY A 73 20.18 -6.00 27.70
C GLY A 73 19.52 -7.02 28.62
N PRO A 74 19.91 -8.30 28.62
CA PRO A 74 19.40 -9.31 29.53
C PRO A 74 19.84 -9.00 30.98
N GLY A 75 18.85 -8.79 31.86
CA GLY A 75 19.02 -8.58 33.31
C GLY A 75 18.86 -7.12 33.75
N GLU A 76 18.21 -6.92 34.91
CA GLU A 76 17.89 -5.61 35.50
C GLU A 76 19.10 -4.70 35.76
N SER A 77 20.32 -5.25 35.76
CA SER A 77 21.58 -4.51 35.99
C SER A 77 22.29 -4.03 34.73
N ALA A 78 21.81 -4.39 33.53
CA ALA A 78 22.52 -4.18 32.26
C ALA A 78 21.85 -3.17 31.33
N ARG A 79 21.11 -2.21 31.85
CA ARG A 79 20.78 -0.98 31.10
C ARG A 79 22.02 -0.10 30.96
N ASN A 80 23.05 -0.62 30.26
CA ASN A 80 24.12 0.20 29.76
C ASN A 80 23.53 1.00 28.59
N ALA A 81 22.97 2.15 28.93
CA ALA A 81 22.29 3.07 28.01
C ALA A 81 23.16 3.50 26.79
N ASP A 82 24.46 3.25 26.83
CA ASP A 82 25.44 3.75 25.87
C ASP A 82 26.07 2.70 24.94
N ARG A 83 25.71 1.41 25.07
CA ARG A 83 26.27 0.35 24.21
C ARG A 83 25.18 -0.58 23.68
N PRO A 84 25.16 -0.82 22.37
CA PRO A 84 24.27 -1.81 21.80
C PRO A 84 24.55 -3.20 22.41
N GLY A 85 23.50 -3.97 22.63
CA GLY A 85 23.57 -5.37 23.02
C GLY A 85 24.16 -6.26 21.92
N ASN A 86 23.81 -7.53 21.91
CA ASN A 86 24.24 -8.46 20.86
C ASN A 86 23.43 -8.23 19.58
N LEU A 87 23.95 -7.41 18.67
CA LEU A 87 23.33 -7.05 17.40
C LEU A 87 24.12 -7.61 16.23
N ALA A 88 23.46 -7.91 15.12
CA ALA A 88 24.10 -8.25 13.85
C ALA A 88 23.42 -7.55 12.68
N ILE A 89 24.14 -7.39 11.57
CA ILE A 89 23.65 -6.73 10.35
C ILE A 89 23.90 -7.62 9.14
N VAL A 90 22.85 -7.82 8.35
CA VAL A 90 22.92 -8.34 6.98
C VAL A 90 22.94 -7.17 6.03
N PHE A 91 23.98 -7.03 5.22
CA PHE A 91 24.17 -5.92 4.30
C PHE A 91 23.64 -6.23 2.90
N GLN A 92 23.24 -5.20 2.19
CA GLN A 92 22.79 -5.26 0.80
C GLN A 92 23.85 -5.84 -0.15
N SER A 93 25.13 -5.49 0.03
CA SER A 93 26.25 -5.85 -0.84
C SER A 93 26.97 -7.13 -0.42
N PHE A 94 26.32 -8.02 0.34
CA PHE A 94 26.89 -9.25 0.93
C PHE A 94 28.05 -8.99 1.92
N ALA A 95 28.91 -8.04 1.65
CA ALA A 95 30.07 -7.62 2.44
C ALA A 95 30.96 -8.79 2.88
N LEU A 96 31.16 -9.78 1.98
CA LEU A 96 32.05 -10.93 2.24
C LEU A 96 33.50 -10.55 2.01
N PHE A 97 34.39 -11.14 2.82
CA PHE A 97 35.83 -11.05 2.62
C PHE A 97 36.22 -11.98 1.46
N PRO A 98 36.68 -11.46 0.31
CA PRO A 98 36.88 -12.28 -0.89
C PRO A 98 38.08 -13.24 -0.79
N TRP A 99 38.95 -13.00 0.16
CA TRP A 99 40.17 -13.84 0.44
C TRP A 99 39.93 -14.91 1.52
N LEU A 100 38.75 -14.90 2.17
CA LEU A 100 38.36 -15.92 3.13
C LEU A 100 37.40 -16.92 2.48
N THR A 101 37.46 -18.19 2.92
CA THR A 101 36.45 -19.19 2.58
C THR A 101 35.07 -18.83 3.14
N VAL A 102 34.05 -19.57 2.73
CA VAL A 102 32.70 -19.45 3.26
C VAL A 102 32.67 -19.62 4.78
N ARG A 103 33.29 -20.68 5.29
CA ARG A 103 33.36 -20.93 6.73
C ARG A 103 34.11 -19.80 7.45
N GLU A 104 35.30 -19.41 6.98
CA GLU A 104 36.05 -18.30 7.57
C GLU A 104 35.32 -16.99 7.59
N ASN A 105 34.53 -16.69 6.55
CA ASN A 105 33.63 -15.53 6.54
C ASN A 105 32.57 -15.58 7.67
N VAL A 106 31.99 -16.75 7.94
CA VAL A 106 31.03 -16.96 9.02
C VAL A 106 31.74 -16.94 10.39
N GLU A 107 32.95 -17.47 10.52
CA GLU A 107 33.75 -17.47 11.75
C GLU A 107 34.24 -16.06 12.15
N ALA A 108 34.48 -15.17 11.20
CA ALA A 108 35.08 -13.85 11.43
C ALA A 108 34.51 -13.06 12.64
N PRO A 109 33.21 -12.95 12.85
CA PRO A 109 32.66 -12.25 14.01
C PRO A 109 32.86 -13.01 15.33
N LEU A 110 32.98 -14.35 15.30
CA LEU A 110 33.29 -15.15 16.49
C LEU A 110 34.80 -15.01 16.87
N GLU A 111 35.66 -14.92 15.87
CA GLU A 111 37.07 -14.64 16.07
C GLU A 111 37.29 -13.26 16.72
N ALA A 112 36.57 -12.24 16.23
CA ALA A 112 36.63 -10.90 16.81
C ALA A 112 36.13 -10.84 18.27
N ARG A 113 35.37 -11.87 18.70
CA ARG A 113 34.90 -12.05 20.08
C ARG A 113 35.79 -13.01 20.89
N ALA A 114 36.94 -13.41 20.35
CA ALA A 114 37.88 -14.34 20.99
C ALA A 114 37.27 -15.71 21.36
N VAL A 115 36.30 -16.21 20.58
CA VAL A 115 35.75 -17.57 20.76
C VAL A 115 36.80 -18.59 20.36
N ALA A 116 36.91 -19.69 21.12
CA ALA A 116 37.89 -20.76 20.85
C ALA A 116 37.70 -21.38 19.46
N PRO A 117 38.82 -21.80 18.77
CA PRO A 117 38.74 -22.28 17.39
C PRO A 117 37.76 -23.44 17.18
N GLU A 118 37.74 -24.41 18.08
CA GLU A 118 36.88 -25.60 17.99
C GLU A 118 35.38 -25.19 18.07
N ALA A 119 35.02 -24.27 18.97
CA ALA A 119 33.65 -23.76 19.10
C ALA A 119 33.26 -22.84 17.91
N ARG A 120 34.23 -22.15 17.28
CA ARG A 120 33.96 -21.36 16.05
C ARG A 120 33.61 -22.28 14.89
N GLU A 121 34.37 -23.36 14.71
CA GLU A 121 34.11 -24.32 13.64
C GLU A 121 32.75 -24.98 13.79
N GLU A 122 32.43 -25.51 14.98
CA GLU A 122 31.10 -26.11 15.25
C GLU A 122 29.95 -25.15 14.96
N ARG A 123 30.03 -23.93 15.49
CA ARG A 123 28.97 -22.92 15.31
C ARG A 123 28.84 -22.43 13.88
N SER A 124 29.96 -22.28 13.16
CA SER A 124 29.94 -21.85 11.76
C SER A 124 29.33 -22.91 10.85
N LEU A 125 29.63 -24.18 11.07
CA LEU A 125 29.04 -25.30 10.33
C LEU A 125 27.53 -25.36 10.55
N LEU A 126 27.09 -25.29 11.81
CA LEU A 126 25.64 -25.24 12.13
C LEU A 126 24.93 -24.05 11.49
N ALA A 127 25.54 -22.87 11.50
CA ALA A 127 24.96 -21.69 10.86
C ALA A 127 24.86 -21.84 9.33
N LEU A 128 25.87 -22.48 8.69
CA LEU A 128 25.84 -22.79 7.26
C LEU A 128 24.78 -23.82 6.89
N GLU A 129 24.61 -24.87 7.71
CA GLU A 129 23.53 -25.84 7.53
C GLU A 129 22.17 -25.17 7.64
N THR A 130 21.99 -24.29 8.64
CA THR A 130 20.72 -23.53 8.86
C THR A 130 20.29 -22.71 7.64
N VAL A 131 21.24 -22.15 6.88
CA VAL A 131 20.97 -21.40 5.66
C VAL A 131 21.05 -22.23 4.38
N GLY A 132 21.23 -23.57 4.49
CA GLY A 132 21.26 -24.50 3.36
C GLY A 132 22.55 -24.38 2.52
N LEU A 133 23.69 -24.16 3.16
CA LEU A 133 25.00 -24.07 2.53
C LEU A 133 25.97 -25.18 3.01
N GLY A 134 25.46 -26.26 3.60
CA GLY A 134 26.28 -27.47 3.90
C GLY A 134 26.96 -28.01 2.65
N GLY A 135 28.25 -28.30 2.75
CA GLY A 135 29.08 -28.76 1.63
C GLY A 135 29.84 -27.66 0.87
N TYR A 136 29.58 -26.35 1.20
CA TYR A 136 30.27 -25.22 0.58
C TYR A 136 31.25 -24.50 1.50
N GLU A 137 31.65 -25.11 2.64
CA GLU A 137 32.44 -24.50 3.71
C GLU A 137 33.78 -23.99 3.21
N ASN A 138 34.41 -24.76 2.31
CA ASN A 138 35.73 -24.49 1.78
C ASN A 138 35.72 -23.67 0.47
N ALA A 139 34.55 -23.34 -0.08
CA ALA A 139 34.44 -22.52 -1.27
C ALA A 139 34.80 -21.06 -0.96
N TYR A 140 35.26 -20.34 -1.98
CA TYR A 140 35.48 -18.90 -1.89
C TYR A 140 34.30 -18.12 -2.43
N PRO A 141 34.07 -16.84 -2.01
CA PRO A 141 32.96 -16.02 -2.47
C PRO A 141 32.84 -15.91 -4.00
N LYS A 142 33.95 -15.92 -4.75
CA LYS A 142 33.96 -15.88 -6.22
C LYS A 142 33.31 -17.11 -6.89
N GLU A 143 33.23 -18.23 -6.17
CA GLU A 143 32.68 -19.52 -6.63
C GLU A 143 31.16 -19.63 -6.36
N LEU A 144 30.56 -18.65 -5.68
CA LEU A 144 29.19 -18.67 -5.24
C LEU A 144 28.29 -17.79 -6.14
N SER A 145 27.04 -18.21 -6.30
CA SER A 145 25.98 -17.37 -6.86
C SER A 145 25.64 -16.18 -5.93
N GLY A 146 24.92 -15.17 -6.45
CA GLY A 146 24.46 -14.04 -5.63
C GLY A 146 23.67 -14.47 -4.40
N GLY A 147 22.72 -15.40 -4.58
CA GLY A 147 21.92 -15.94 -3.49
C GLY A 147 22.73 -16.72 -2.46
N MET A 148 23.73 -17.49 -2.89
CA MET A 148 24.63 -18.19 -1.96
C MET A 148 25.46 -17.19 -1.16
N LYS A 149 25.99 -16.14 -1.78
CA LYS A 149 26.71 -15.05 -1.08
C LYS A 149 25.84 -14.39 -0.02
N GLN A 150 24.58 -14.14 -0.33
CA GLN A 150 23.64 -13.56 0.64
C GLN A 150 23.38 -14.50 1.81
N ARG A 151 23.21 -15.81 1.56
CA ARG A 151 23.08 -16.82 2.61
C ARG A 151 24.31 -16.91 3.51
N VAL A 152 25.53 -16.77 2.96
CA VAL A 152 26.76 -16.64 3.78
C VAL A 152 26.68 -15.39 4.68
N GLY A 153 26.18 -14.27 4.15
CA GLY A 153 25.95 -13.05 4.94
C GLY A 153 24.95 -13.25 6.08
N PHE A 154 23.86 -14.02 5.83
CA PHE A 154 22.92 -14.42 6.88
C PHE A 154 23.58 -15.33 7.91
N ALA A 155 24.27 -16.40 7.49
CA ALA A 155 24.97 -17.29 8.41
C ALA A 155 25.96 -16.54 9.32
N ARG A 156 26.72 -15.61 8.72
CA ARG A 156 27.68 -14.75 9.47
C ARG A 156 26.96 -13.84 10.48
N ALA A 157 25.75 -13.36 10.17
CA ALA A 157 24.98 -12.56 11.10
C ALA A 157 24.36 -13.42 12.22
N LEU A 158 23.91 -14.62 11.90
CA LEU A 158 23.24 -15.53 12.84
C LEU A 158 24.20 -16.25 13.79
N VAL A 159 25.44 -16.52 13.36
CA VAL A 159 26.41 -17.28 14.13
C VAL A 159 26.78 -16.68 15.50
N VAL A 160 26.57 -15.37 15.65
CA VAL A 160 26.76 -14.64 16.91
C VAL A 160 25.52 -14.63 17.80
N GLU A 161 24.44 -15.30 17.39
CA GLU A 161 23.16 -15.37 18.12
C GLU A 161 22.63 -13.99 18.52
N PRO A 162 22.37 -13.09 17.56
CA PRO A 162 22.03 -11.71 17.87
C PRO A 162 20.65 -11.60 18.51
N GLU A 163 20.49 -10.69 19.49
CA GLU A 163 19.17 -10.35 20.05
C GLU A 163 18.33 -9.57 19.04
N VAL A 164 18.95 -8.68 18.24
CA VAL A 164 18.30 -7.95 17.14
C VAL A 164 19.09 -8.15 15.86
N LEU A 165 18.41 -8.62 14.83
CA LEU A 165 18.96 -8.79 13.50
C LEU A 165 18.52 -7.62 12.61
N PHE A 166 19.46 -6.79 12.20
CA PHE A 166 19.24 -5.74 11.23
C PHE A 166 19.47 -6.26 9.81
N MET A 167 18.65 -5.85 8.86
CA MET A 167 18.78 -6.22 7.45
C MET A 167 18.64 -4.94 6.60
N ASP A 168 19.70 -4.57 5.88
CA ASP A 168 19.69 -3.40 4.98
C ASP A 168 19.52 -3.87 3.54
N GLU A 169 18.29 -3.81 3.03
CA GLU A 169 17.86 -4.24 1.68
C GLU A 169 18.37 -5.64 1.29
N PRO A 170 18.15 -6.68 2.12
CA PRO A 170 18.84 -7.97 2.03
C PRO A 170 18.51 -8.78 0.78
N PHE A 171 17.42 -8.45 0.07
CA PHE A 171 16.96 -9.22 -1.10
C PHE A 171 17.12 -8.46 -2.43
N SER A 172 17.52 -7.18 -2.39
CA SER A 172 17.53 -6.30 -3.57
C SER A 172 18.56 -6.68 -4.64
N ALA A 173 19.64 -7.36 -4.27
CA ALA A 173 20.71 -7.80 -5.18
C ALA A 173 20.48 -9.21 -5.77
N LEU A 174 19.33 -9.83 -5.49
CA LEU A 174 18.99 -11.20 -5.90
C LEU A 174 18.01 -11.23 -7.04
N ASP A 175 18.05 -12.28 -7.85
CA ASP A 175 16.98 -12.60 -8.79
C ASP A 175 15.68 -12.96 -8.05
N VAL A 176 14.55 -12.87 -8.76
CA VAL A 176 13.21 -13.01 -8.18
C VAL A 176 13.02 -14.34 -7.43
N LEU A 177 13.44 -15.46 -8.03
CA LEU A 177 13.25 -16.80 -7.45
C LEU A 177 14.13 -17.00 -6.21
N THR A 178 15.38 -16.57 -6.28
CA THR A 178 16.31 -16.64 -5.15
C THR A 178 15.85 -15.77 -3.99
N ALA A 179 15.38 -14.55 -4.27
CA ALA A 179 14.84 -13.67 -3.25
C ALA A 179 13.60 -14.27 -2.57
N GLU A 180 12.68 -14.87 -3.35
CA GLU A 180 11.47 -15.51 -2.82
C GLU A 180 11.80 -16.68 -1.89
N ASN A 181 12.71 -17.58 -2.32
CA ASN A 181 13.15 -18.70 -1.50
C ASN A 181 13.79 -18.23 -0.18
N LEU A 182 14.60 -17.17 -0.24
CA LEU A 182 15.26 -16.65 0.95
C LEU A 182 14.29 -15.96 1.92
N ARG A 183 13.27 -15.23 1.40
CA ARG A 183 12.19 -14.65 2.23
C ARG A 183 11.41 -15.74 2.95
N THR A 184 11.00 -16.79 2.23
CA THR A 184 10.31 -17.94 2.81
C THR A 184 11.14 -18.58 3.92
N GLN A 185 12.44 -18.80 3.67
CA GLN A 185 13.34 -19.35 4.66
C GLN A 185 13.47 -18.48 5.93
N VAL A 186 13.53 -17.16 5.77
CA VAL A 186 13.55 -16.22 6.93
C VAL A 186 12.26 -16.32 7.74
N ILE A 187 11.08 -16.39 7.09
CA ILE A 187 9.80 -16.54 7.77
C ILE A 187 9.73 -17.87 8.53
N GLU A 188 10.13 -18.97 7.92
CA GLU A 188 10.13 -20.30 8.53
C GLU A 188 11.05 -20.34 9.76
N LEU A 189 12.30 -19.86 9.61
CA LEU A 189 13.25 -19.83 10.72
C LEU A 189 12.77 -18.95 11.89
N TRP A 190 12.09 -17.83 11.60
CA TRP A 190 11.49 -16.95 12.59
C TRP A 190 10.27 -17.60 13.26
N GLY A 191 9.33 -18.14 12.47
CA GLY A 191 8.10 -18.76 12.97
C GLY A 191 8.34 -20.00 13.82
N ASP A 192 9.29 -20.85 13.42
CA ASP A 192 9.70 -22.05 14.15
C ASP A 192 10.54 -21.74 15.42
N LYS A 193 10.83 -20.47 15.70
CA LYS A 193 11.73 -20.02 16.78
C LYS A 193 13.10 -20.70 16.74
N LYS A 194 13.55 -21.03 15.54
CA LYS A 194 14.90 -21.59 15.32
C LYS A 194 16.00 -20.53 15.34
N LEU A 195 15.59 -19.24 15.20
CA LEU A 195 16.50 -18.12 15.36
C LEU A 195 16.62 -17.74 16.85
N PRO A 196 17.82 -17.54 17.37
CA PRO A 196 18.03 -17.02 18.72
C PRO A 196 17.68 -15.52 18.85
N THR A 197 17.25 -14.93 17.76
CA THR A 197 16.95 -13.49 17.58
C THR A 197 15.60 -13.15 18.19
N LYS A 198 15.56 -12.06 18.95
CA LYS A 198 14.34 -11.57 19.62
C LYS A 198 13.54 -10.59 18.76
N ALA A 199 14.18 -9.85 17.85
CA ALA A 199 13.54 -8.96 16.89
C ALA A 199 14.33 -8.86 15.58
N ILE A 200 13.61 -8.59 14.50
CA ILE A 200 14.19 -8.31 13.18
C ILE A 200 13.82 -6.89 12.78
N PHE A 201 14.82 -6.11 12.34
CA PHE A 201 14.60 -4.78 11.79
C PHE A 201 15.04 -4.75 10.33
N LEU A 202 14.07 -4.77 9.42
CA LEU A 202 14.24 -4.85 7.97
C LEU A 202 14.14 -3.47 7.34
N VAL A 203 15.14 -3.04 6.60
CA VAL A 203 15.06 -1.88 5.70
C VAL A 203 14.82 -2.38 4.28
N THR A 204 13.80 -1.88 3.64
CA THR A 204 13.47 -2.19 2.25
C THR A 204 12.83 -1.01 1.54
N HIS A 205 12.88 -1.02 0.21
CA HIS A 205 12.11 -0.12 -0.65
C HIS A 205 10.93 -0.85 -1.34
N ASN A 206 10.83 -2.17 -1.16
CA ASN A 206 9.78 -2.99 -1.75
C ASN A 206 8.60 -3.11 -0.78
N ILE A 207 7.44 -2.58 -1.20
CA ILE A 207 6.21 -2.55 -0.39
C ILE A 207 5.70 -3.96 -0.09
N GLU A 208 5.62 -4.83 -1.12
CA GLU A 208 5.13 -6.19 -0.94
C GLU A 208 6.00 -6.99 0.03
N GLU A 209 7.33 -6.80 -0.04
CA GLU A 209 8.27 -7.43 0.87
C GLU A 209 8.02 -7.03 2.33
N ALA A 210 7.78 -5.75 2.59
CA ALA A 210 7.45 -5.28 3.93
C ALA A 210 6.12 -5.86 4.42
N VAL A 211 5.08 -5.87 3.56
CA VAL A 211 3.78 -6.45 3.91
C VAL A 211 3.88 -7.97 4.09
N LEU A 212 4.74 -8.67 3.34
CA LEU A 212 4.91 -10.12 3.44
C LEU A 212 5.58 -10.54 4.75
N LEU A 213 6.62 -9.80 5.17
CA LEU A 213 7.51 -10.20 6.27
C LEU A 213 7.14 -9.60 7.62
N ALA A 214 6.75 -8.31 7.65
CA ALA A 214 6.76 -7.54 8.88
C ALA A 214 5.45 -7.60 9.68
N ASP A 215 5.56 -7.64 11.00
CA ASP A 215 4.45 -7.47 11.94
C ASP A 215 4.08 -5.99 12.12
N ARG A 216 5.04 -5.09 11.84
CA ARG A 216 4.88 -3.65 11.93
C ARG A 216 5.67 -2.96 10.84
N ILE A 217 5.06 -1.95 10.22
CA ILE A 217 5.66 -1.20 9.12
C ILE A 217 5.74 0.28 9.50
N ILE A 218 6.93 0.83 9.33
CA ILE A 218 7.24 2.26 9.51
C ILE A 218 7.57 2.84 8.15
N VAL A 219 6.85 3.87 7.73
CA VAL A 219 7.11 4.56 6.46
C VAL A 219 7.84 5.86 6.73
N LEU A 220 9.05 5.98 6.15
CA LEU A 220 9.90 7.15 6.28
C LEU A 220 9.74 8.05 5.04
N GLY A 221 9.40 9.32 5.27
CA GLY A 221 9.44 10.37 4.25
C GLY A 221 10.85 10.86 3.98
N LYS A 222 11.02 11.79 3.06
CA LYS A 222 12.33 12.37 2.69
C LYS A 222 12.34 13.90 2.85
N ASN A 223 13.56 14.46 2.89
CA ASN A 223 13.86 15.91 2.84
C ASN A 223 13.33 16.75 4.02
N PRO A 224 13.73 16.47 5.26
CA PRO A 224 14.52 15.37 5.82
C PRO A 224 13.66 14.13 6.12
N GLY A 225 14.32 13.01 6.44
CA GLY A 225 13.67 11.77 6.85
C GLY A 225 12.82 11.97 8.11
N ARG A 226 11.53 11.64 8.06
CA ARG A 226 10.59 11.70 9.17
C ARG A 226 9.62 10.53 9.09
N ILE A 227 9.17 10.03 10.22
CA ILE A 227 8.14 8.99 10.24
C ILE A 227 6.83 9.61 9.72
N ARG A 228 6.28 9.01 8.68
CA ARG A 228 5.00 9.39 8.10
C ARG A 228 3.86 8.58 8.67
N THR A 229 4.09 7.30 8.86
CA THR A 229 3.14 6.40 9.49
C THR A 229 3.88 5.23 10.13
N ASP A 230 3.30 4.66 11.16
CA ASP A 230 3.77 3.52 11.93
C ASP A 230 2.55 2.70 12.32
N PHE A 231 2.43 1.47 11.80
CA PHE A 231 1.25 0.65 11.99
C PHE A 231 1.57 -0.85 12.02
N ARG A 232 0.70 -1.62 12.64
CA ARG A 232 0.80 -3.09 12.69
C ARG A 232 0.12 -3.73 11.49
N VAL A 233 0.64 -4.87 11.06
CA VAL A 233 0.07 -5.73 10.02
C VAL A 233 -0.43 -7.02 10.68
N PRO A 234 -1.70 -7.08 11.11
CA PRO A 234 -2.24 -8.22 11.85
C PRO A 234 -2.65 -9.39 10.93
N LEU A 235 -2.05 -9.50 9.76
CA LEU A 235 -2.23 -10.64 8.86
C LEU A 235 -1.44 -11.84 9.40
N PRO A 236 -2.05 -13.03 9.50
CA PRO A 236 -1.34 -14.23 9.94
C PRO A 236 -0.28 -14.66 8.93
N GLN A 237 0.77 -15.33 9.40
CA GLN A 237 1.77 -15.96 8.54
C GLN A 237 1.38 -17.43 8.28
N PRO A 238 1.71 -18.01 7.09
CA PRO A 238 2.25 -17.33 5.90
C PRO A 238 1.20 -16.48 5.17
N ARG A 239 1.60 -15.32 4.65
CA ARG A 239 0.71 -14.39 3.94
C ARG A 239 0.64 -14.70 2.45
N ASP A 240 -0.58 -14.67 1.90
CA ASP A 240 -0.80 -14.81 0.45
C ASP A 240 -0.97 -13.41 -0.18
N ARG A 241 -0.15 -13.12 -1.18
CA ARG A 241 -0.19 -11.85 -1.94
C ARG A 241 -1.51 -11.63 -2.67
N LYS A 242 -2.26 -12.71 -2.97
CA LYS A 242 -3.56 -12.66 -3.65
C LYS A 242 -4.73 -12.37 -2.70
N GLU A 243 -4.50 -12.35 -1.40
CA GLU A 243 -5.55 -12.01 -0.45
C GLU A 243 -5.89 -10.51 -0.54
N PRO A 244 -7.18 -10.16 -0.61
CA PRO A 244 -7.60 -8.75 -0.68
C PRO A 244 -7.08 -7.89 0.47
N ALA A 245 -6.90 -8.48 1.65
CA ALA A 245 -6.33 -7.78 2.79
C ALA A 245 -4.86 -7.43 2.58
N PHE A 246 -4.07 -8.29 1.92
CA PHE A 246 -2.68 -8.01 1.58
C PHE A 246 -2.58 -6.84 0.59
N GLU A 247 -3.38 -6.87 -0.48
CA GLU A 247 -3.43 -5.81 -1.49
C GLU A 247 -3.82 -4.46 -0.87
N GLN A 248 -4.76 -4.43 0.08
CA GLN A 248 -5.14 -3.21 0.78
C GLN A 248 -3.98 -2.55 1.55
N TYR A 249 -3.09 -3.36 2.18
CA TYR A 249 -1.88 -2.84 2.83
C TYR A 249 -0.90 -2.27 1.81
N VAL A 250 -0.68 -2.97 0.69
CA VAL A 250 0.19 -2.51 -0.41
C VAL A 250 -0.30 -1.16 -0.93
N ASP A 251 -1.59 -1.05 -1.24
CA ASP A 251 -2.23 0.18 -1.71
C ASP A 251 -2.14 1.33 -0.71
N TYR A 252 -2.37 1.04 0.57
CA TYR A 252 -2.26 2.05 1.62
C TYR A 252 -0.84 2.61 1.70
N ILE A 253 0.16 1.75 1.73
CA ILE A 253 1.56 2.14 1.80
C ILE A 253 1.96 2.94 0.55
N TYR A 254 1.54 2.48 -0.63
CA TYR A 254 1.79 3.17 -1.89
C TYR A 254 1.25 4.61 -1.85
N LYS A 255 0.01 4.80 -1.36
CA LYS A 255 -0.58 6.14 -1.19
C LYS A 255 0.19 7.00 -0.21
N VAL A 256 0.64 6.45 0.92
CA VAL A 256 1.47 7.18 1.89
C VAL A 256 2.79 7.61 1.28
N LEU A 257 3.40 6.77 0.42
CA LEU A 257 4.69 7.09 -0.21
C LEU A 257 4.57 8.11 -1.34
N THR A 258 3.49 8.07 -2.12
CA THR A 258 3.33 8.90 -3.33
C THR A 258 2.64 10.25 -3.07
N LYS A 259 1.80 10.34 -2.03
CA LYS A 259 1.02 11.55 -1.72
C LYS A 259 1.52 12.20 -0.42
N PRO A 260 2.45 13.18 -0.48
CA PRO A 260 3.07 13.78 0.70
C PRO A 260 2.10 14.53 1.62
N ASP A 261 0.96 14.99 1.12
CA ASP A 261 0.00 15.84 1.82
C ASP A 261 -1.17 15.06 2.47
N ILE A 262 -1.21 13.74 2.33
CA ILE A 262 -2.22 12.94 3.03
C ILE A 262 -1.74 12.69 4.45
N GLU A 263 -2.48 13.19 5.45
CA GLU A 263 -2.33 12.74 6.82
C GLU A 263 -2.65 11.23 6.87
N PRO A 264 -1.73 10.41 7.40
CA PRO A 264 -1.97 8.98 7.50
C PRO A 264 -3.13 8.74 8.48
N VAL A 265 -4.26 8.32 7.95
CA VAL A 265 -5.38 7.82 8.76
C VAL A 265 -4.92 6.50 9.37
N LEU A 266 -5.16 6.32 10.68
CA LEU A 266 -4.95 5.03 11.34
C LEU A 266 -5.64 3.94 10.52
N PHE A 267 -4.85 3.06 9.91
CA PHE A 267 -5.35 1.95 9.11
C PHE A 267 -5.74 0.83 10.08
N GLU A 268 -7.04 0.69 10.37
CA GLU A 268 -7.58 -0.47 11.05
C GLU A 268 -8.03 -1.51 10.01
N PRO A 269 -7.38 -2.67 9.92
CA PRO A 269 -7.86 -3.76 9.08
C PRO A 269 -9.16 -4.30 9.68
N GLY A 270 -10.22 -4.21 8.93
CA GLY A 270 -11.58 -4.59 9.34
C GLY A 270 -12.52 -3.43 9.62
N GLY A 271 -12.02 -2.20 9.74
CA GLY A 271 -12.83 -1.01 9.48
C GLY A 271 -13.14 -1.01 8.00
N ALA A 272 -14.34 -1.45 7.64
CA ALA A 272 -14.79 -1.57 6.28
C ALA A 272 -14.79 -0.18 5.60
N VAL A 273 -13.63 0.25 5.09
CA VAL A 273 -13.65 0.89 3.80
C VAL A 273 -13.82 -0.28 2.82
N LYS A 274 -15.06 -0.70 2.62
CA LYS A 274 -15.46 -1.37 1.40
C LYS A 274 -15.15 -0.38 0.29
N ARG A 275 -13.89 -0.33 -0.18
CA ARG A 275 -13.65 0.08 -1.53
C ARG A 275 -14.24 -1.05 -2.36
N LYS A 276 -15.46 -0.84 -2.85
CA LYS A 276 -15.90 -1.55 -4.03
C LYS A 276 -14.73 -1.42 -5.02
N PRO A 277 -14.31 -2.49 -5.70
CA PRO A 277 -13.45 -2.35 -6.87
C PRO A 277 -14.02 -1.17 -7.65
N GLN A 278 -13.17 -0.28 -8.16
CA GLN A 278 -13.66 0.91 -8.87
C GLN A 278 -14.55 0.40 -9.98
N GLN A 279 -15.84 0.52 -9.78
CA GLN A 279 -16.83 -0.09 -10.63
C GLN A 279 -16.74 0.66 -11.95
N MET A 280 -16.38 -0.06 -13.00
CA MET A 280 -16.31 0.50 -14.34
C MET A 280 -17.68 1.02 -14.73
N LEU A 281 -17.79 2.29 -15.15
CA LEU A 281 -19.02 2.85 -15.65
C LEU A 281 -19.36 2.16 -16.98
N PRO A 282 -20.55 1.56 -17.12
CA PRO A 282 -21.02 1.08 -18.40
C PRO A 282 -21.14 2.25 -19.39
N HIS A 283 -20.67 2.04 -20.63
CA HIS A 283 -20.69 3.08 -21.67
C HIS A 283 -22.10 3.28 -22.23
N ALA A 284 -23.05 3.65 -21.38
CA ALA A 284 -24.43 3.88 -21.72
C ALA A 284 -24.79 5.37 -21.67
N LEU A 285 -25.56 5.84 -22.63
CA LEU A 285 -26.10 7.19 -22.62
C LEU A 285 -27.39 7.25 -21.79
N PRO A 286 -27.62 8.32 -21.01
CA PRO A 286 -28.83 8.48 -20.21
C PRO A 286 -30.14 8.37 -21.02
N GLY A 287 -30.13 8.87 -22.26
CA GLY A 287 -31.30 8.77 -23.16
C GLY A 287 -31.64 7.34 -23.58
N GLY A 288 -30.61 6.50 -23.82
CA GLY A 288 -30.80 5.07 -24.11
C GLY A 288 -31.35 4.31 -22.89
N LEU A 289 -30.87 4.66 -21.71
CA LEU A 289 -31.38 4.09 -20.46
C LEU A 289 -32.84 4.49 -20.20
N ALA A 290 -33.20 5.74 -20.44
CA ALA A 290 -34.58 6.20 -20.31
C ALA A 290 -35.53 5.44 -21.26
N GLY A 291 -35.16 5.31 -22.54
CA GLY A 291 -35.95 4.56 -23.51
C GLY A 291 -36.11 3.07 -23.15
N LEU A 292 -35.06 2.44 -22.65
CA LEU A 292 -35.08 1.05 -22.16
C LEU A 292 -36.08 0.88 -21.01
N LEU A 293 -36.08 1.80 -20.02
CA LEU A 293 -36.98 1.75 -18.87
C LEU A 293 -38.43 2.01 -19.23
N GLU A 294 -38.67 2.91 -20.19
CA GLU A 294 -40.01 3.15 -20.73
C GLU A 294 -40.59 1.90 -21.40
N ILE A 295 -39.80 1.19 -22.22
CA ILE A 295 -40.23 -0.05 -22.87
C ILE A 295 -40.50 -1.16 -21.82
N LEU A 296 -39.66 -1.30 -20.79
CA LEU A 296 -39.87 -2.27 -19.71
C LEU A 296 -41.10 -1.90 -18.84
N PHE A 297 -41.43 -0.61 -18.72
CA PHE A 297 -42.57 -0.15 -17.97
C PHE A 297 -43.88 -0.46 -18.70
N ASP A 298 -43.89 -0.31 -20.04
CA ASP A 298 -45.07 -0.57 -20.89
C ASP A 298 -45.37 -2.07 -21.07
N ASP A 299 -44.38 -2.97 -20.77
CA ASP A 299 -44.61 -4.41 -20.84
C ASP A 299 -45.46 -4.89 -19.66
N GLU A 300 -46.61 -5.53 -19.94
CA GLU A 300 -47.56 -6.01 -18.92
C GLU A 300 -46.90 -7.00 -17.93
N ALA A 301 -45.92 -7.78 -18.37
CA ALA A 301 -45.24 -8.75 -17.53
C ALA A 301 -44.22 -8.14 -16.56
N GLN A 302 -43.72 -6.93 -16.87
CA GLN A 302 -42.66 -6.22 -16.13
C GLN A 302 -41.42 -7.08 -15.86
N ARG A 303 -41.30 -8.19 -16.57
CA ARG A 303 -40.22 -9.14 -16.58
C ARG A 303 -40.05 -9.69 -17.99
N VAL A 304 -38.91 -9.37 -18.63
CA VAL A 304 -38.66 -9.66 -20.04
C VAL A 304 -37.35 -10.42 -20.17
N ASP A 305 -37.32 -11.47 -21.00
CA ASP A 305 -36.09 -12.16 -21.39
C ASP A 305 -35.18 -11.21 -22.17
N ILE A 306 -33.86 -11.21 -21.87
CA ILE A 306 -32.88 -10.29 -22.48
C ILE A 306 -32.81 -10.47 -24.00
N PHE A 307 -32.89 -11.71 -24.51
CA PHE A 307 -32.82 -11.97 -25.95
C PHE A 307 -34.05 -11.44 -26.66
N ARG A 308 -35.24 -11.66 -26.05
CA ARG A 308 -36.48 -11.09 -26.58
C ARG A 308 -36.44 -9.56 -26.60
N LEU A 309 -35.92 -8.94 -25.54
CA LEU A 309 -35.78 -7.47 -25.47
C LEU A 309 -34.82 -6.94 -26.55
N ALA A 310 -33.72 -7.63 -26.83
CA ALA A 310 -32.82 -7.27 -27.91
C ALA A 310 -33.47 -7.39 -29.28
N ASP A 311 -34.24 -8.46 -29.53
CA ASP A 311 -34.99 -8.68 -30.77
C ASP A 311 -36.07 -7.58 -30.97
N ASP A 312 -36.84 -7.25 -29.94
CA ASP A 312 -37.88 -6.23 -29.97
C ASP A 312 -37.34 -4.82 -30.28
N LEU A 313 -36.08 -4.56 -29.84
CA LEU A 313 -35.35 -3.33 -30.11
C LEU A 313 -34.56 -3.33 -31.44
N ALA A 314 -34.48 -4.48 -32.12
CA ALA A 314 -33.65 -4.68 -33.31
C ALA A 314 -32.17 -4.35 -33.05
N LEU A 315 -31.65 -4.70 -31.86
CA LEU A 315 -30.27 -4.52 -31.42
C LEU A 315 -29.57 -5.87 -31.24
N GLU A 316 -28.25 -5.87 -31.44
CA GLU A 316 -27.41 -7.01 -31.00
C GLU A 316 -27.32 -7.02 -29.46
N LEU A 317 -27.12 -8.21 -28.88
CA LEU A 317 -27.03 -8.36 -27.43
C LEU A 317 -25.91 -7.48 -26.83
N ASP A 318 -24.77 -7.41 -27.52
CA ASP A 318 -23.61 -6.62 -27.10
C ASP A 318 -23.89 -5.11 -27.07
N ASP A 319 -24.85 -4.62 -27.85
CA ASP A 319 -25.24 -3.21 -27.91
C ASP A 319 -26.15 -2.81 -26.75
N ILE A 320 -27.00 -3.73 -26.28
CA ILE A 320 -27.94 -3.45 -25.17
C ILE A 320 -27.33 -3.69 -23.79
N LEU A 321 -26.34 -4.59 -23.67
CA LEU A 321 -25.72 -4.95 -22.40
C LEU A 321 -25.21 -3.75 -21.60
N PRO A 322 -24.47 -2.78 -22.18
CA PRO A 322 -24.03 -1.60 -21.40
C PRO A 322 -25.18 -0.79 -20.80
N THR A 323 -26.34 -0.72 -21.50
CA THR A 323 -27.51 -0.01 -21.01
C THR A 323 -28.21 -0.77 -19.88
N LEU A 324 -28.28 -2.10 -19.97
CA LEU A 324 -28.79 -2.97 -18.90
C LEU A 324 -27.89 -2.90 -17.66
N GLU A 325 -26.58 -2.95 -17.83
CA GLU A 325 -25.62 -2.81 -16.73
C GLU A 325 -25.75 -1.45 -16.03
N ALA A 326 -25.92 -0.37 -16.80
CA ALA A 326 -26.16 0.96 -16.28
C ALA A 326 -27.46 1.04 -15.47
N ALA A 327 -28.55 0.51 -16.01
CA ALA A 327 -29.84 0.47 -15.33
C ALA A 327 -29.79 -0.36 -14.03
N GLN A 328 -29.09 -1.50 -14.04
CA GLN A 328 -28.86 -2.31 -12.86
C GLN A 328 -27.97 -1.59 -11.83
N MET A 329 -26.90 -0.95 -12.28
CA MET A 329 -25.99 -0.17 -11.42
C MET A 329 -26.73 0.95 -10.70
N LEU A 330 -27.64 1.64 -11.38
CA LEU A 330 -28.49 2.67 -10.80
C LEU A 330 -29.63 2.10 -9.95
N GLY A 331 -29.88 0.79 -10.04
CA GLY A 331 -30.92 0.09 -9.29
C GLY A 331 -32.31 0.23 -9.86
N PHE A 332 -32.43 0.57 -11.13
CA PHE A 332 -33.72 0.71 -11.83
C PHE A 332 -34.23 -0.64 -12.37
N ILE A 333 -33.35 -1.61 -12.54
CA ILE A 333 -33.69 -2.99 -12.91
C ILE A 333 -32.95 -4.00 -12.04
N VAL A 334 -33.41 -5.26 -12.08
CA VAL A 334 -32.73 -6.45 -11.58
C VAL A 334 -32.56 -7.43 -12.73
N LEU A 335 -31.33 -7.90 -12.94
CA LEU A 335 -31.01 -8.97 -13.87
C LEU A 335 -30.90 -10.30 -13.09
N SER A 336 -31.67 -11.31 -13.48
CA SER A 336 -31.66 -12.63 -12.85
C SER A 336 -31.97 -13.71 -13.87
N GLU A 337 -31.08 -14.69 -14.00
CA GLU A 337 -31.27 -15.88 -14.86
C GLU A 337 -31.60 -15.60 -16.33
N GLY A 338 -31.11 -14.45 -16.87
CA GLY A 338 -31.37 -14.04 -18.24
C GLY A 338 -32.61 -13.16 -18.43
N ASP A 339 -33.35 -12.86 -17.35
CA ASP A 339 -34.49 -11.97 -17.36
C ASP A 339 -34.17 -10.58 -16.77
N VAL A 340 -34.79 -9.57 -17.33
CA VAL A 340 -34.79 -8.17 -16.86
C VAL A 340 -36.09 -7.92 -16.12
N THR A 341 -36.02 -7.43 -14.90
CA THR A 341 -37.20 -7.02 -14.11
C THR A 341 -37.04 -5.55 -13.70
N ILE A 342 -38.02 -4.70 -13.99
CA ILE A 342 -38.02 -3.29 -13.59
C ILE A 342 -38.33 -3.18 -12.09
N THR A 343 -37.56 -2.32 -11.37
CA THR A 343 -37.78 -2.05 -9.93
C THR A 343 -38.82 -0.96 -9.73
N GLU A 344 -39.26 -0.73 -8.48
CA GLU A 344 -40.15 0.39 -8.17
C GLU A 344 -39.52 1.77 -8.47
N ASP A 345 -38.20 1.92 -8.23
CA ASP A 345 -37.48 3.14 -8.61
C ASP A 345 -37.37 3.27 -10.13
N GLY A 346 -37.20 2.14 -10.85
CA GLY A 346 -37.22 2.09 -12.30
C GLY A 346 -38.56 2.49 -12.88
N LYS A 347 -39.67 2.04 -12.31
CA LYS A 347 -41.04 2.43 -12.72
C LYS A 347 -41.30 3.93 -12.51
N ARG A 348 -40.90 4.44 -11.34
CA ARG A 348 -41.02 5.89 -11.06
C ARG A 348 -40.22 6.73 -12.03
N PHE A 349 -39.01 6.24 -12.39
CA PHE A 349 -38.21 6.91 -13.40
C PHE A 349 -38.85 6.87 -14.78
N ALA A 350 -39.39 5.73 -15.21
CA ALA A 350 -40.03 5.59 -16.51
C ALA A 350 -41.29 6.47 -16.67
N ASP A 351 -42.12 6.54 -15.62
CA ASP A 351 -43.40 7.30 -15.61
C ASP A 351 -43.19 8.82 -15.32
N GLY A 352 -42.03 9.20 -14.78
CA GLY A 352 -41.73 10.56 -14.36
C GLY A 352 -41.59 11.57 -15.52
N ASP A 353 -41.78 12.84 -15.24
CA ASP A 353 -41.44 13.92 -16.17
C ASP A 353 -39.91 14.12 -16.25
N ILE A 354 -39.43 15.03 -17.11
CA ILE A 354 -38.00 15.26 -17.33
C ILE A 354 -37.28 15.66 -16.03
N ALA A 355 -37.90 16.49 -15.19
CA ALA A 355 -37.31 16.96 -13.95
C ALA A 355 -37.23 15.82 -12.91
N GLU A 356 -38.29 15.03 -12.78
CA GLU A 356 -38.34 13.85 -11.90
C GLU A 356 -37.34 12.80 -12.34
N LYS A 357 -37.19 12.53 -13.65
CA LYS A 357 -36.18 11.63 -14.21
C LYS A 357 -34.78 12.09 -13.87
N GLN A 358 -34.44 13.35 -13.99
CA GLN A 358 -33.15 13.94 -13.67
C GLN A 358 -32.84 13.81 -12.17
N GLU A 359 -33.81 14.11 -11.31
CA GLU A 359 -33.66 14.01 -9.84
C GLU A 359 -33.41 12.56 -9.40
N LEU A 360 -34.23 11.61 -9.87
CA LEU A 360 -34.08 10.19 -9.55
C LEU A 360 -32.76 9.63 -10.04
N PHE A 361 -32.35 10.00 -11.26
CA PHE A 361 -31.07 9.61 -11.81
C PHE A 361 -29.92 10.17 -10.98
N GLY A 362 -29.95 11.46 -10.65
CA GLY A 362 -28.93 12.15 -9.88
C GLY A 362 -28.74 11.52 -8.50
N LYS A 363 -29.84 11.24 -7.81
CA LYS A 363 -29.82 10.56 -6.52
C LYS A 363 -29.21 9.17 -6.62
N ALA A 364 -29.69 8.35 -7.55
CA ALA A 364 -29.16 7.00 -7.76
C ALA A 364 -27.68 7.01 -8.15
N ALA A 365 -27.27 7.94 -9.01
CA ALA A 365 -25.90 8.10 -9.46
C ALA A 365 -24.94 8.48 -8.32
N VAL A 366 -25.31 9.45 -7.48
CA VAL A 366 -24.47 9.85 -6.33
C VAL A 366 -24.43 8.77 -5.24
N GLU A 367 -25.51 8.04 -5.02
CA GLU A 367 -25.57 6.99 -3.99
C GLU A 367 -24.85 5.70 -4.41
N ARG A 368 -24.91 5.31 -5.69
CA ARG A 368 -24.53 3.98 -6.16
C ARG A 368 -23.30 3.94 -7.07
N VAL A 369 -22.93 5.08 -7.68
CA VAL A 369 -21.81 5.15 -8.64
C VAL A 369 -20.60 5.84 -8.02
N SER A 370 -19.57 5.04 -7.71
CA SER A 370 -18.40 5.53 -6.97
C SER A 370 -17.68 6.71 -7.65
N LEU A 371 -17.53 6.69 -8.97
CA LEU A 371 -16.85 7.78 -9.70
C LEU A 371 -17.63 9.10 -9.59
N LEU A 372 -18.94 9.09 -9.80
CA LEU A 372 -19.77 10.28 -9.69
C LEU A 372 -19.83 10.83 -8.25
N THR A 373 -19.88 9.92 -7.26
CA THR A 373 -19.78 10.29 -5.85
C THR A 373 -18.45 10.99 -5.55
N GLN A 374 -17.34 10.47 -6.09
CA GLN A 374 -16.00 11.04 -5.88
C GLN A 374 -15.85 12.40 -6.55
N ILE A 375 -16.32 12.54 -7.82
CA ILE A 375 -16.30 13.84 -8.54
C ILE A 375 -17.07 14.88 -7.73
N THR A 376 -18.32 14.57 -7.37
CA THR A 376 -19.21 15.50 -6.64
C THR A 376 -18.60 15.91 -5.28
N ARG A 377 -18.10 14.96 -4.49
CA ARG A 377 -17.47 15.25 -3.19
C ARG A 377 -16.21 16.11 -3.34
N SER A 378 -15.37 15.80 -4.34
CA SER A 378 -14.15 16.56 -4.58
C SER A 378 -14.44 18.00 -4.95
N LEU A 379 -15.48 18.26 -5.76
CA LEU A 379 -15.93 19.60 -6.11
C LEU A 379 -16.47 20.36 -4.89
N HIS A 380 -17.28 19.72 -4.04
CA HIS A 380 -17.80 20.35 -2.81
C HIS A 380 -16.70 20.71 -1.80
N THR A 381 -15.56 19.98 -1.79
CA THR A 381 -14.45 20.24 -0.86
C THR A 381 -13.64 21.49 -1.24
N LYS A 382 -13.70 21.94 -2.50
CA LYS A 382 -12.98 23.12 -2.98
C LYS A 382 -13.80 24.40 -2.79
N LYS A 383 -13.14 25.49 -2.41
CA LYS A 383 -13.78 26.79 -2.18
C LYS A 383 -14.38 27.41 -3.44
N ASP A 384 -13.77 27.14 -4.59
CA ASP A 384 -14.20 27.62 -5.91
C ASP A 384 -15.06 26.62 -6.66
N HIS A 385 -15.32 25.45 -6.06
CA HIS A 385 -16.10 24.36 -6.64
C HIS A 385 -15.65 23.93 -8.05
N LYS A 386 -14.36 24.09 -8.37
CA LYS A 386 -13.77 23.79 -9.68
C LYS A 386 -12.56 22.87 -9.52
N LEU A 387 -12.43 21.89 -10.42
CA LEU A 387 -11.28 20.99 -10.49
C LEU A 387 -10.91 20.69 -11.95
N PRO A 388 -9.61 20.64 -12.30
CA PRO A 388 -9.18 20.26 -13.64
C PRO A 388 -9.47 18.77 -13.90
N GLU A 389 -9.66 18.41 -15.17
CA GLU A 389 -9.85 17.03 -15.63
C GLU A 389 -8.69 16.13 -15.22
N ASP A 390 -7.45 16.63 -15.30
CA ASP A 390 -6.24 15.89 -14.95
C ASP A 390 -6.28 15.34 -13.51
N PHE A 391 -6.94 16.05 -12.58
CA PHE A 391 -7.13 15.55 -11.20
C PHE A 391 -7.89 14.21 -11.17
N PHE A 392 -8.93 14.07 -11.99
CA PHE A 392 -9.72 12.84 -12.07
C PHE A 392 -9.08 11.80 -12.97
N ARG A 393 -8.33 12.23 -13.99
CA ARG A 393 -7.51 11.37 -14.84
C ARG A 393 -6.45 10.65 -14.03
N ASP A 394 -5.68 11.38 -13.21
CA ASP A 394 -4.67 10.81 -12.30
C ASP A 394 -5.28 9.82 -11.29
N MET A 395 -6.53 10.06 -10.87
CA MET A 395 -7.24 9.17 -9.94
C MET A 395 -7.65 7.85 -10.62
N LEU A 396 -7.96 7.88 -11.92
CA LEU A 396 -8.38 6.72 -12.70
C LEU A 396 -7.19 5.94 -13.27
N ASP A 397 -6.03 6.57 -13.48
CA ASP A 397 -4.81 5.98 -14.05
C ASP A 397 -4.26 4.82 -13.18
N GLU A 398 -4.59 4.80 -11.89
CA GLU A 398 -4.26 3.68 -11.00
C GLU A 398 -5.02 2.38 -11.34
N HIS A 399 -6.10 2.44 -12.15
CA HIS A 399 -7.03 1.32 -12.32
C HIS A 399 -7.35 0.99 -13.78
N PHE A 400 -7.15 1.92 -14.72
CA PHE A 400 -7.59 1.81 -16.10
C PHE A 400 -6.49 2.20 -17.09
N SER A 401 -6.54 1.66 -18.31
CA SER A 401 -5.72 2.14 -19.41
C SER A 401 -6.11 3.55 -19.85
N GLU A 402 -5.22 4.29 -20.48
CA GLU A 402 -5.47 5.66 -20.98
C GLU A 402 -6.74 5.75 -21.85
N GLU A 403 -6.96 4.77 -22.72
CA GLU A 403 -8.15 4.70 -23.58
C GLU A 403 -9.44 4.50 -22.74
N GLU A 404 -9.37 3.67 -21.70
CA GLU A 404 -10.49 3.43 -20.83
C GLU A 404 -10.77 4.63 -19.89
N ILE A 405 -9.74 5.32 -19.41
CA ILE A 405 -9.89 6.56 -18.62
C ILE A 405 -10.68 7.59 -19.41
N GLU A 406 -10.37 7.78 -20.69
CA GLU A 406 -11.07 8.72 -21.55
C GLU A 406 -12.56 8.34 -21.72
N ARG A 407 -12.84 7.04 -21.88
CA ARG A 407 -14.23 6.53 -21.95
C ARG A 407 -14.99 6.74 -20.63
N GLN A 408 -14.34 6.42 -19.48
CA GLN A 408 -14.93 6.58 -18.15
C GLN A 408 -15.26 8.04 -17.85
N LEU A 409 -14.36 8.98 -18.14
CA LEU A 409 -14.58 10.41 -17.94
C LEU A 409 -15.69 10.93 -18.87
N LYS A 410 -15.71 10.50 -20.14
CA LYS A 410 -16.76 10.87 -21.07
C LYS A 410 -18.15 10.42 -20.61
N THR A 411 -18.25 9.19 -20.12
CA THR A 411 -19.49 8.65 -19.56
C THR A 411 -19.88 9.40 -18.30
N ALA A 412 -18.96 9.66 -17.38
CA ALA A 412 -19.20 10.42 -16.15
C ALA A 412 -19.68 11.84 -16.44
N ILE A 413 -19.09 12.53 -17.43
CA ILE A 413 -19.51 13.86 -17.88
C ILE A 413 -20.96 13.82 -18.41
N SER A 414 -21.28 12.82 -19.26
CA SER A 414 -22.62 12.66 -19.80
C SER A 414 -23.68 12.45 -18.70
N TRP A 415 -23.37 11.59 -17.72
CA TRP A 415 -24.27 11.28 -16.61
C TRP A 415 -24.40 12.46 -15.64
N GLY A 416 -23.27 13.13 -15.30
CA GLY A 416 -23.27 14.27 -14.40
C GLY A 416 -24.10 15.45 -14.93
N ARG A 417 -23.96 15.75 -16.22
CA ARG A 417 -24.75 16.79 -16.90
C ARG A 417 -26.24 16.45 -16.97
N TYR A 418 -26.57 15.21 -17.34
CA TYR A 418 -27.97 14.76 -17.40
C TYR A 418 -28.63 14.89 -16.02
N ALA A 419 -27.91 14.51 -14.97
CA ALA A 419 -28.41 14.55 -13.59
C ALA A 419 -28.34 15.95 -12.94
N GLY A 420 -27.69 16.93 -13.57
CA GLY A 420 -27.48 18.25 -12.99
C GLY A 420 -26.60 18.28 -11.73
N ILE A 421 -25.79 17.23 -11.50
CA ILE A 421 -24.95 17.14 -10.30
C ILE A 421 -23.61 17.85 -10.43
N PHE A 422 -23.10 18.01 -11.63
CA PHE A 422 -21.94 18.83 -11.99
C PHE A 422 -21.92 19.13 -13.49
N GLU A 423 -21.16 20.14 -13.86
CA GLU A 423 -20.91 20.56 -15.24
C GLU A 423 -19.43 20.37 -15.61
N TYR A 424 -19.17 20.38 -16.92
CA TYR A 424 -17.82 20.26 -17.46
C TYR A 424 -17.58 21.25 -18.60
N ASP A 425 -16.51 22.05 -18.50
CA ASP A 425 -16.04 22.94 -19.57
C ASP A 425 -14.99 22.22 -20.40
N GLY A 426 -15.33 21.89 -21.65
CA GLY A 426 -14.43 21.22 -22.59
C GLY A 426 -13.27 22.08 -23.10
N ASN A 427 -13.36 23.42 -23.03
CA ASN A 427 -12.29 24.31 -23.46
C ASN A 427 -11.24 24.48 -22.36
N GLU A 428 -11.69 24.61 -21.11
CA GLU A 428 -10.80 24.73 -19.95
C GLU A 428 -10.45 23.37 -19.36
N LYS A 429 -11.08 22.30 -19.80
CA LYS A 429 -10.95 20.93 -19.25
C LYS A 429 -11.15 20.91 -17.73
N LYS A 430 -12.29 21.45 -17.27
CA LYS A 430 -12.59 21.57 -15.85
C LYS A 430 -14.00 21.11 -15.53
N PHE A 431 -14.13 20.43 -14.39
CA PHE A 431 -15.41 20.11 -13.75
C PHE A 431 -15.77 21.21 -12.76
N PHE A 432 -17.05 21.52 -12.66
CA PHE A 432 -17.54 22.52 -11.71
C PHE A 432 -19.00 22.23 -11.28
N LEU A 433 -19.38 22.73 -10.10
CA LEU A 433 -20.77 22.65 -9.67
C LEU A 433 -21.60 23.73 -10.37
N PRO A 434 -22.82 23.41 -10.83
CA PRO A 434 -23.73 24.44 -11.34
C PRO A 434 -23.99 25.50 -10.25
N GLU A 435 -23.98 26.78 -10.63
CA GLU A 435 -24.34 27.85 -9.71
C GLU A 435 -25.79 27.64 -9.27
N ALA A 436 -26.02 27.63 -7.95
CA ALA A 436 -27.39 27.59 -7.43
C ALA A 436 -28.17 28.76 -8.04
N GLU A 437 -29.29 28.49 -8.70
CA GLU A 437 -30.18 29.57 -9.12
C GLU A 437 -30.57 30.36 -7.86
N GLU A 438 -30.00 31.59 -7.72
CA GLU A 438 -30.54 32.55 -6.76
C GLU A 438 -32.02 32.72 -7.07
N GLU A 439 -32.88 32.41 -6.08
CA GLU A 439 -34.28 32.74 -6.10
C GLU A 439 -34.41 34.19 -6.57
N LYS A 440 -34.89 34.41 -7.81
CA LYS A 440 -35.39 35.71 -8.26
C LYS A 440 -36.57 36.03 -7.38
N SER A 441 -36.28 36.69 -6.26
CA SER A 441 -37.29 37.44 -5.52
C SER A 441 -37.87 38.46 -6.48
N VAL A 442 -39.01 38.13 -7.05
CA VAL A 442 -39.89 39.10 -7.73
C VAL A 442 -40.34 40.08 -6.65
N GLN A 443 -39.69 41.22 -6.58
CA GLN A 443 -40.27 42.40 -5.96
C GLN A 443 -41.49 42.83 -6.80
N LEU A 444 -42.65 42.48 -6.30
CA LEU A 444 -43.87 43.17 -6.65
C LEU A 444 -43.91 44.46 -5.83
N GLU A 445 -43.35 45.53 -6.38
CA GLU A 445 -43.70 46.90 -6.00
C GLU A 445 -44.71 47.42 -7.03
N ASP A 446 -45.86 47.75 -6.49
CA ASP A 446 -46.83 48.74 -6.91
C ASP A 446 -47.26 48.81 -8.38
N PHE A 447 -48.51 48.34 -8.65
CA PHE A 447 -49.59 49.19 -9.17
C PHE A 447 -50.93 48.59 -8.80
#